data_ebdcd74ab4777d524ee675752838c965
#
_entry.id   ebdcd74ab4777d524ee675752838c965
#
_cell.length_a   1.000
_cell.length_b   1.000
_cell.length_c   1.000
_cell.angle_alpha   90.00
_cell.angle_beta   90.00
_cell.angle_gamma   90.00
#
_symmetry.space_group_name_H-M   'P 1'
#
loop_
_entity.id
_entity.type
_entity.pdbx_description
1 polymer ?
#
loop_
_entity_poly.entity_id
_entity_poly.type
_entity_poly.pdbx_seq_one_letter_code
_entity_poly.pdbx_strand_id
1 'polypeptide(L)'
;MIKDRVNEMLELVGLQDRKKKYPGELSGGQQQRVALARALAPAPSLLLLDEPMSALDAQVREHLCVELRNLQQNLNITTLMVTHNQDEAMLMADRIAVMNNGKVEQYGSSEEIYNHPQTPFVAEFVGKGNWLPFNRNQHGEAMIGSREVQLKHTAVPHNQGRLFCRPESIKINPIQNKHNQYDANIQNVVFLGSRCIMKFELDHLPGHLLQAEISAAELHSIQNGKVKVTLPANELHIFA
;
A
#
# COMPACT_ATOMS: atom_id res chain seq x y z
N MET A 1 3.81 13.57 -42.51
CA MET A 1 2.99 12.53 -41.89
C MET A 1 3.79 11.56 -41.01
N ILE A 2 4.53 10.53 -41.51
CA ILE A 2 5.23 9.58 -40.63
C ILE A 2 6.33 10.27 -39.80
N LYS A 3 7.19 11.08 -40.42
CA LYS A 3 8.26 11.80 -39.74
C LYS A 3 7.75 12.72 -38.64
N ASP A 4 6.64 13.39 -38.90
CA ASP A 4 6.04 14.32 -37.95
C ASP A 4 5.48 13.59 -36.73
N ARG A 5 4.79 12.46 -36.96
CA ARG A 5 4.28 11.61 -35.88
C ARG A 5 5.41 10.98 -35.05
N VAL A 6 6.50 10.55 -35.67
CA VAL A 6 7.69 10.07 -34.92
C VAL A 6 8.29 11.17 -34.04
N ASN A 7 8.42 12.39 -34.56
CA ASN A 7 8.95 13.53 -33.78
C ASN A 7 8.01 13.85 -32.61
N GLU A 8 6.72 13.94 -32.86
CA GLU A 8 5.70 14.15 -31.82
C GLU A 8 5.78 13.09 -30.72
N MET A 9 5.88 11.81 -31.07
CA MET A 9 5.98 10.73 -30.10
C MET A 9 7.30 10.77 -29.31
N LEU A 10 8.43 11.10 -29.96
CA LEU A 10 9.70 11.25 -29.27
C LEU A 10 9.72 12.46 -28.32
N GLU A 11 9.04 13.55 -28.71
CA GLU A 11 8.84 14.71 -27.84
C GLU A 11 8.00 14.36 -26.63
N LEU A 12 6.88 13.67 -26.86
CA LEU A 12 5.95 13.22 -25.81
C LEU A 12 6.64 12.41 -24.71
N VAL A 13 7.62 11.55 -25.09
CA VAL A 13 8.36 10.71 -24.14
C VAL A 13 9.75 11.26 -23.76
N GLY A 14 10.09 12.49 -24.17
CA GLY A 14 11.34 13.16 -23.82
C GLY A 14 12.61 12.52 -24.41
N LEU A 15 12.54 12.00 -25.65
CA LEU A 15 13.63 11.30 -26.31
C LEU A 15 14.04 11.90 -27.67
N GLN A 16 13.78 13.19 -27.91
CA GLN A 16 14.08 13.84 -29.20
C GLN A 16 15.56 13.74 -29.58
N ASP A 17 16.46 13.91 -28.59
CA ASP A 17 17.92 13.84 -28.75
C ASP A 17 18.44 12.41 -28.96
N ARG A 18 17.60 11.40 -28.76
CA ARG A 18 17.92 9.98 -28.93
C ARG A 18 17.42 9.37 -30.25
N LYS A 19 16.83 10.17 -31.13
CA LYS A 19 16.19 9.75 -32.37
C LYS A 19 17.04 8.83 -33.26
N LYS A 20 18.38 8.98 -33.21
CA LYS A 20 19.33 8.21 -34.03
C LYS A 20 19.92 6.99 -33.33
N LYS A 21 19.55 6.76 -32.06
CA LYS A 21 20.05 5.66 -31.25
C LYS A 21 19.32 4.36 -31.52
N TYR A 22 20.06 3.27 -31.53
CA TYR A 22 19.50 1.91 -31.59
C TYR A 22 19.05 1.45 -30.18
N PRO A 23 18.13 0.50 -30.08
CA PRO A 23 17.63 0.02 -28.80
C PRO A 23 18.73 -0.40 -27.81
N GLY A 24 19.79 -1.06 -28.26
CA GLY A 24 20.90 -1.49 -27.43
C GLY A 24 21.78 -0.35 -26.87
N GLU A 25 21.60 0.88 -27.38
CA GLU A 25 22.31 2.08 -26.89
C GLU A 25 21.45 2.90 -25.90
N LEU A 26 20.26 2.42 -25.58
CA LEU A 26 19.31 3.06 -24.67
C LEU A 26 19.29 2.35 -23.32
N SER A 27 19.12 3.10 -22.23
CA SER A 27 18.85 2.51 -20.93
C SER A 27 17.50 1.80 -20.90
N GLY A 28 17.28 0.90 -19.92
CA GLY A 28 16.00 0.18 -19.78
C GLY A 28 14.79 1.11 -19.74
N GLY A 29 14.85 2.19 -18.97
CA GLY A 29 13.77 3.19 -18.93
C GLY A 29 13.58 3.92 -20.26
N GLN A 30 14.65 4.20 -21.01
CA GLN A 30 14.55 4.81 -22.34
C GLN A 30 13.92 3.82 -23.34
N GLN A 31 14.25 2.53 -23.26
CA GLN A 31 13.63 1.50 -24.09
C GLN A 31 12.12 1.39 -23.82
N GLN A 32 11.71 1.46 -22.55
CA GLN A 32 10.28 1.45 -22.17
C GLN A 32 9.55 2.69 -22.68
N ARG A 33 10.15 3.89 -22.60
CA ARG A 33 9.57 5.09 -23.20
C ARG A 33 9.43 4.97 -24.71
N VAL A 34 10.36 4.33 -25.38
CA VAL A 34 10.22 4.03 -26.85
C VAL A 34 9.09 3.05 -27.10
N ALA A 35 8.94 2.00 -26.27
CA ALA A 35 7.83 1.04 -26.39
C ALA A 35 6.47 1.74 -26.18
N LEU A 36 6.39 2.65 -25.20
CA LEU A 36 5.20 3.47 -24.96
C LEU A 36 4.89 4.40 -26.15
N ALA A 37 5.90 5.12 -26.66
CA ALA A 37 5.75 5.99 -27.83
C ALA A 37 5.23 5.19 -29.05
N ARG A 38 5.74 3.98 -29.23
CA ARG A 38 5.27 3.07 -30.29
C ARG A 38 3.81 2.64 -30.11
N ALA A 39 3.39 2.35 -28.87
CA ALA A 39 2.01 1.99 -28.55
C ALA A 39 1.04 3.16 -28.76
N LEU A 40 1.49 4.40 -28.49
CA LEU A 40 0.70 5.62 -28.64
C LEU A 40 0.69 6.17 -30.08
N ALA A 41 1.64 5.80 -30.93
CA ALA A 41 1.76 6.34 -32.28
C ALA A 41 0.50 6.16 -33.15
N PRO A 42 -0.28 5.05 -33.05
CA PRO A 42 -1.54 4.90 -33.77
C PRO A 42 -2.71 5.73 -33.20
N ALA A 43 -2.51 6.50 -32.12
CA ALA A 43 -3.56 7.20 -31.37
C ALA A 43 -4.70 6.24 -30.92
N PRO A 44 -4.38 5.22 -30.10
CA PRO A 44 -5.37 4.21 -29.71
C PRO A 44 -6.39 4.83 -28.72
N SER A 45 -7.61 4.27 -28.70
CA SER A 45 -8.63 4.61 -27.71
C SER A 45 -8.42 3.88 -26.37
N LEU A 46 -7.68 2.78 -26.37
CA LEU A 46 -7.35 1.96 -25.21
C LEU A 46 -5.87 1.58 -25.24
N LEU A 47 -5.18 1.85 -24.14
CA LEU A 47 -3.79 1.44 -23.94
C LEU A 47 -3.75 0.25 -22.98
N LEU A 48 -3.11 -0.84 -23.42
CA LEU A 48 -2.91 -2.04 -22.61
C LEU A 48 -1.44 -2.14 -22.22
N LEU A 49 -1.16 -2.23 -20.92
CA LEU A 49 0.17 -2.32 -20.34
C LEU A 49 0.26 -3.60 -19.51
N ASP A 50 1.16 -4.49 -19.89
CA ASP A 50 1.42 -5.73 -19.16
C ASP A 50 2.80 -5.63 -18.52
N GLU A 51 2.83 -5.52 -17.19
CA GLU A 51 4.02 -5.34 -16.36
C GLU A 51 5.04 -4.32 -16.92
N PRO A 52 4.61 -3.09 -17.23
CA PRO A 52 5.43 -2.17 -18.03
C PRO A 52 6.73 -1.75 -17.34
N MET A 53 6.91 -1.99 -16.04
CA MET A 53 8.05 -1.52 -15.26
C MET A 53 8.80 -2.63 -14.53
N SER A 54 8.55 -3.89 -14.86
CA SER A 54 9.11 -5.06 -14.16
C SER A 54 10.64 -5.15 -14.19
N ALA A 55 11.28 -4.61 -15.24
CA ALA A 55 12.73 -4.66 -15.44
C ALA A 55 13.51 -3.47 -14.85
N LEU A 56 12.83 -2.55 -14.12
CA LEU A 56 13.45 -1.32 -13.61
C LEU A 56 13.77 -1.40 -12.11
N ASP A 57 14.81 -0.69 -11.71
CA ASP A 57 15.07 -0.41 -10.29
C ASP A 57 13.97 0.49 -9.67
N ALA A 58 13.91 0.50 -8.33
CA ALA A 58 12.81 1.15 -7.61
C ALA A 58 12.72 2.66 -7.87
N GLN A 59 13.86 3.36 -7.94
CA GLN A 59 13.88 4.82 -8.11
C GLN A 59 13.44 5.22 -9.52
N VAL A 60 13.95 4.53 -10.54
CA VAL A 60 13.57 4.77 -11.95
C VAL A 60 12.10 4.42 -12.17
N ARG A 61 11.62 3.35 -11.53
CA ARG A 61 10.23 2.90 -11.59
C ARG A 61 9.26 3.95 -11.06
N GLU A 62 9.49 4.46 -9.84
CA GLU A 62 8.65 5.48 -9.22
C GLU A 62 8.54 6.73 -10.12
N HIS A 63 9.66 7.22 -10.62
CA HIS A 63 9.70 8.37 -11.52
C HIS A 63 8.90 8.12 -12.80
N LEU A 64 9.07 6.96 -13.41
CA LEU A 64 8.38 6.58 -14.63
C LEU A 64 6.87 6.39 -14.43
N CYS A 65 6.44 5.89 -13.25
CA CYS A 65 5.03 5.82 -12.87
C CYS A 65 4.37 7.20 -12.90
N VAL A 66 5.00 8.18 -12.28
CA VAL A 66 4.49 9.56 -12.24
C VAL A 66 4.43 10.15 -13.65
N GLU A 67 5.48 9.97 -14.46
CA GLU A 67 5.49 10.45 -15.84
C GLU A 67 4.40 9.80 -16.69
N LEU A 68 4.24 8.47 -16.58
CA LEU A 68 3.24 7.72 -17.33
C LEU A 68 1.81 8.12 -16.91
N ARG A 69 1.59 8.36 -15.61
CA ARG A 69 0.31 8.86 -15.09
C ARG A 69 -0.01 10.23 -15.67
N ASN A 70 0.94 11.15 -15.64
CA ASN A 70 0.77 12.49 -16.22
C ASN A 70 0.47 12.43 -17.72
N LEU A 71 1.17 11.57 -18.44
CA LEU A 71 0.95 11.35 -19.86
C LEU A 71 -0.46 10.81 -20.16
N GLN A 72 -0.91 9.82 -19.41
CA GLN A 72 -2.23 9.22 -19.52
C GLN A 72 -3.33 10.27 -19.29
N GLN A 73 -3.17 11.10 -18.26
CA GLN A 73 -4.11 12.18 -17.95
C GLN A 73 -4.13 13.25 -19.06
N ASN A 74 -2.96 13.69 -19.54
CA ASN A 74 -2.85 14.71 -20.59
C ASN A 74 -3.46 14.24 -21.91
N LEU A 75 -3.31 12.96 -22.24
CA LEU A 75 -3.87 12.36 -23.45
C LEU A 75 -5.33 11.92 -23.28
N ASN A 76 -5.85 11.92 -22.04
CA ASN A 76 -7.19 11.42 -21.69
C ASN A 76 -7.48 10.03 -22.28
N ILE A 77 -6.49 9.14 -22.25
CA ILE A 77 -6.58 7.80 -22.81
C ILE A 77 -6.97 6.77 -21.75
N THR A 78 -7.95 5.94 -22.05
CA THR A 78 -8.28 4.80 -21.20
C THR A 78 -7.12 3.82 -21.18
N THR A 79 -6.67 3.44 -19.97
CA THR A 79 -5.53 2.55 -19.81
C THR A 79 -5.91 1.38 -18.91
N LEU A 80 -5.60 0.18 -19.34
CA LEU A 80 -5.64 -1.03 -18.53
C LEU A 80 -4.21 -1.50 -18.29
N MET A 81 -3.80 -1.57 -17.02
CA MET A 81 -2.47 -2.02 -16.63
C MET A 81 -2.55 -3.26 -15.77
N VAL A 82 -1.70 -4.24 -16.05
CA VAL A 82 -1.45 -5.39 -15.18
C VAL A 82 -0.09 -5.19 -14.52
N THR A 83 -0.04 -5.32 -13.21
CA THR A 83 1.19 -5.28 -12.42
C THR A 83 1.08 -6.18 -11.20
N HIS A 84 2.19 -6.71 -10.74
CA HIS A 84 2.32 -7.36 -9.45
C HIS A 84 2.88 -6.41 -8.36
N ASN A 85 3.21 -5.19 -8.73
CA ASN A 85 3.73 -4.16 -7.81
C ASN A 85 2.58 -3.28 -7.30
N GLN A 86 2.41 -3.30 -5.98
CA GLN A 86 1.35 -2.56 -5.29
C GLN A 86 1.53 -1.05 -5.41
N ASP A 87 2.78 -0.55 -5.30
CA ASP A 87 3.08 0.88 -5.39
C ASP A 87 2.73 1.43 -6.77
N GLU A 88 3.01 0.67 -7.84
CA GLU A 88 2.60 1.03 -9.20
C GLU A 88 1.08 1.16 -9.32
N ALA A 89 0.35 0.17 -8.82
CA ALA A 89 -1.10 0.19 -8.85
C ALA A 89 -1.67 1.39 -8.07
N MET A 90 -1.15 1.65 -6.87
CA MET A 90 -1.59 2.76 -6.01
C MET A 90 -1.29 4.13 -6.61
N LEU A 91 -0.13 4.30 -7.28
CA LEU A 91 0.27 5.57 -7.89
C LEU A 91 -0.48 5.88 -9.19
N MET A 92 -0.79 4.85 -9.98
CA MET A 92 -1.24 5.05 -11.36
C MET A 92 -2.75 4.91 -11.54
N ALA A 93 -3.41 4.04 -10.77
CA ALA A 93 -4.77 3.65 -11.07
C ALA A 93 -5.83 4.59 -10.46
N ASP A 94 -6.87 4.89 -11.21
CA ASP A 94 -8.12 5.45 -10.67
C ASP A 94 -8.93 4.36 -9.97
N ARG A 95 -8.86 3.13 -10.48
CA ARG A 95 -9.53 1.95 -9.94
C ARG A 95 -8.60 0.75 -10.02
N ILE A 96 -8.61 -0.07 -8.97
CA ILE A 96 -7.79 -1.26 -8.83
C ILE A 96 -8.71 -2.48 -8.72
N ALA A 97 -8.39 -3.53 -9.49
CA ALA A 97 -8.97 -4.86 -9.32
C ALA A 97 -7.90 -5.78 -8.70
N VAL A 98 -8.09 -6.16 -7.44
CA VAL A 98 -7.22 -7.16 -6.80
C VAL A 98 -7.70 -8.54 -7.22
N MET A 99 -6.81 -9.33 -7.82
CA MET A 99 -7.12 -10.66 -8.33
C MET A 99 -6.41 -11.75 -7.53
N ASN A 100 -7.11 -12.85 -7.31
CA ASN A 100 -6.58 -14.05 -6.66
C ASN A 100 -7.16 -15.29 -7.34
N ASN A 101 -6.30 -16.23 -7.74
CA ASN A 101 -6.71 -17.48 -8.39
C ASN A 101 -7.73 -17.30 -9.53
N GLY A 102 -7.52 -16.27 -10.38
CA GLY A 102 -8.37 -15.96 -11.53
C GLY A 102 -9.71 -15.29 -11.21
N LYS A 103 -9.93 -14.91 -9.94
CA LYS A 103 -11.14 -14.18 -9.50
C LYS A 103 -10.79 -12.80 -9.02
N VAL A 104 -11.70 -11.86 -9.21
CA VAL A 104 -11.60 -10.53 -8.62
C VAL A 104 -12.06 -10.60 -7.16
N GLU A 105 -11.14 -10.39 -6.23
CA GLU A 105 -11.41 -10.37 -4.78
C GLU A 105 -12.05 -9.04 -4.35
N GLN A 106 -11.55 -7.94 -4.90
CA GLN A 106 -12.07 -6.60 -4.63
C GLN A 106 -11.77 -5.68 -5.80
N TYR A 107 -12.70 -4.75 -6.05
CA TYR A 107 -12.57 -3.67 -7.03
C TYR A 107 -12.94 -2.35 -6.39
N GLY A 108 -12.07 -1.35 -6.49
CA GLY A 108 -12.29 -0.05 -5.84
C GLY A 108 -11.22 0.97 -6.19
N SER A 109 -11.30 2.17 -5.61
CA SER A 109 -10.21 3.14 -5.62
C SER A 109 -9.02 2.63 -4.79
N SER A 110 -7.83 3.22 -4.98
CA SER A 110 -6.64 2.90 -4.18
C SER A 110 -6.93 3.04 -2.67
N GLU A 111 -7.63 4.12 -2.30
CA GLU A 111 -8.02 4.39 -0.92
C GLU A 111 -9.01 3.35 -0.36
N GLU A 112 -10.02 2.96 -1.13
CA GLU A 112 -10.98 1.91 -0.73
C GLU A 112 -10.30 0.55 -0.54
N ILE A 113 -9.41 0.17 -1.46
CA ILE A 113 -8.66 -1.10 -1.39
C ILE A 113 -7.75 -1.14 -0.17
N TYR A 114 -7.07 -0.04 0.14
CA TYR A 114 -6.12 0.03 1.24
C TYR A 114 -6.79 0.14 2.61
N ASN A 115 -7.76 1.07 2.74
CA ASN A 115 -8.39 1.40 4.01
C ASN A 115 -9.57 0.49 4.35
N HIS A 116 -10.21 -0.14 3.35
CA HIS A 116 -11.40 -0.98 3.53
C HIS A 116 -11.26 -2.32 2.82
N PRO A 117 -10.22 -3.13 3.15
CA PRO A 117 -10.06 -4.45 2.55
C PRO A 117 -11.23 -5.35 2.91
N GLN A 118 -11.81 -6.04 1.91
CA GLN A 118 -12.98 -6.89 2.09
C GLN A 118 -12.61 -8.31 2.51
N THR A 119 -11.38 -8.75 2.23
CA THR A 119 -10.90 -10.08 2.59
C THR A 119 -9.52 -10.01 3.25
N PRO A 120 -9.15 -11.03 4.07
CA PRO A 120 -7.79 -11.12 4.60
C PRO A 120 -6.72 -11.10 3.51
N PHE A 121 -7.01 -11.72 2.36
CA PHE A 121 -6.10 -11.72 1.22
C PHE A 121 -5.82 -10.29 0.72
N VAL A 122 -6.86 -9.49 0.51
CA VAL A 122 -6.68 -8.09 0.07
C VAL A 122 -5.92 -7.29 1.12
N ALA A 123 -6.26 -7.45 2.41
CA ALA A 123 -5.58 -6.75 3.50
C ALA A 123 -4.07 -7.01 3.51
N GLU A 124 -3.66 -8.27 3.33
CA GLU A 124 -2.24 -8.68 3.29
C GLU A 124 -1.56 -8.33 1.96
N PHE A 125 -2.30 -8.41 0.85
CA PHE A 125 -1.75 -8.18 -0.48
C PHE A 125 -1.37 -6.71 -0.69
N VAL A 126 -2.18 -5.75 -0.23
CA VAL A 126 -1.97 -4.32 -0.52
C VAL A 126 -1.10 -3.59 0.50
N GLY A 127 -0.57 -4.27 1.49
CA GLY A 127 0.34 -3.66 2.47
C GLY A 127 0.52 -4.49 3.73
N LYS A 128 1.46 -4.09 4.56
CA LYS A 128 1.71 -4.75 5.84
C LYS A 128 0.57 -4.49 6.81
N GLY A 129 0.35 -5.44 7.72
CA GLY A 129 -0.64 -5.28 8.76
C GLY A 129 -0.37 -6.15 9.98
N ASN A 130 -1.05 -5.81 11.06
CA ASN A 130 -1.06 -6.56 12.30
C ASN A 130 -2.30 -7.41 12.38
N TRP A 131 -2.13 -8.65 12.75
CA TRP A 131 -3.22 -9.57 13.01
C TRP A 131 -3.27 -9.91 14.50
N LEU A 132 -4.41 -9.69 15.12
CA LEU A 132 -4.65 -10.01 16.51
C LEU A 132 -5.83 -10.99 16.60
N PRO A 133 -5.71 -12.07 17.38
CA PRO A 133 -6.86 -12.91 17.66
C PRO A 133 -7.85 -12.14 18.52
N PHE A 134 -9.13 -12.25 18.21
CA PHE A 134 -10.18 -11.76 19.09
C PHE A 134 -11.23 -12.84 19.36
N ASN A 135 -11.85 -12.75 20.50
CA ASN A 135 -13.01 -13.54 20.89
C ASN A 135 -14.01 -12.65 21.63
N ARG A 136 -15.26 -13.12 21.78
CA ARG A 136 -16.24 -12.48 22.64
C ARG A 136 -16.30 -13.20 23.97
N ASN A 137 -16.39 -12.41 25.03
CA ASN A 137 -16.63 -12.94 26.36
C ASN A 137 -18.12 -13.32 26.55
N GLN A 138 -18.48 -13.81 27.75
CA GLN A 138 -19.85 -14.21 28.08
C GLN A 138 -20.86 -13.03 28.02
N HIS A 139 -20.38 -11.80 28.07
CA HIS A 139 -21.20 -10.58 27.98
C HIS A 139 -21.29 -10.04 26.54
N GLY A 140 -20.65 -10.70 25.57
CA GLY A 140 -20.65 -10.29 24.16
C GLY A 140 -19.61 -9.22 23.83
N GLU A 141 -18.74 -8.83 24.78
CA GLU A 141 -17.69 -7.84 24.57
C GLU A 141 -16.53 -8.45 23.80
N ALA A 142 -15.96 -7.69 22.86
CA ALA A 142 -14.78 -8.12 22.09
C ALA A 142 -13.53 -8.05 22.96
N MET A 143 -12.74 -9.10 22.96
CA MET A 143 -11.54 -9.27 23.76
C MET A 143 -10.31 -9.56 22.88
N ILE A 144 -9.19 -8.93 23.22
CA ILE A 144 -7.86 -9.31 22.72
C ILE A 144 -7.09 -9.86 23.94
N GLY A 145 -6.84 -11.16 23.95
CA GLY A 145 -6.30 -11.82 25.14
C GLY A 145 -7.24 -11.64 26.34
N SER A 146 -6.74 -11.04 27.42
CA SER A 146 -7.51 -10.77 28.66
C SER A 146 -8.10 -9.35 28.73
N ARG A 147 -7.96 -8.53 27.71
CA ARG A 147 -8.41 -7.13 27.70
C ARG A 147 -9.50 -6.89 26.70
N GLU A 148 -10.47 -6.06 27.07
CA GLU A 148 -11.52 -5.57 26.17
C GLU A 148 -10.91 -4.70 25.07
N VAL A 149 -11.49 -4.85 23.86
CA VAL A 149 -11.24 -3.97 22.72
C VAL A 149 -12.54 -3.36 22.23
N GLN A 150 -12.58 -2.04 22.14
CA GLN A 150 -13.72 -1.33 21.55
C GLN A 150 -13.58 -1.34 20.03
N LEU A 151 -14.66 -1.69 19.35
CA LEU A 151 -14.75 -1.75 17.91
C LEU A 151 -15.74 -0.68 17.42
N LYS A 152 -15.48 -0.10 16.25
CA LYS A 152 -16.38 0.89 15.63
C LYS A 152 -17.78 0.31 15.37
N HIS A 153 -17.82 -0.95 14.96
CA HIS A 153 -19.06 -1.68 14.70
C HIS A 153 -19.17 -2.86 15.69
N THR A 154 -20.11 -2.77 16.62
CA THR A 154 -20.34 -3.79 17.63
C THR A 154 -21.10 -5.02 17.08
N ALA A 155 -21.83 -4.86 15.97
CA ALA A 155 -22.60 -5.93 15.34
C ALA A 155 -21.71 -6.81 14.44
N VAL A 156 -20.78 -7.53 15.05
CA VAL A 156 -20.00 -8.55 14.35
C VAL A 156 -20.67 -9.89 14.57
N PRO A 157 -21.03 -10.62 13.51
CA PRO A 157 -21.77 -11.88 13.63
C PRO A 157 -20.97 -13.05 14.20
N HIS A 158 -19.66 -12.85 14.41
CA HIS A 158 -18.74 -13.92 14.82
C HIS A 158 -18.31 -13.78 16.29
N ASN A 159 -18.31 -14.90 17.02
CA ASN A 159 -17.84 -14.96 18.40
C ASN A 159 -16.30 -15.01 18.51
N GLN A 160 -15.62 -15.31 17.41
CA GLN A 160 -14.15 -15.34 17.31
C GLN A 160 -13.71 -14.98 15.90
N GLY A 161 -12.47 -14.53 15.75
CA GLY A 161 -11.90 -14.16 14.47
C GLY A 161 -10.55 -13.47 14.64
N ARG A 162 -10.19 -12.66 13.64
CA ARG A 162 -8.97 -11.88 13.65
C ARG A 162 -9.29 -10.40 13.46
N LEU A 163 -8.65 -9.56 14.24
CA LEU A 163 -8.60 -8.13 14.01
C LEU A 163 -7.37 -7.80 13.19
N PHE A 164 -7.54 -6.91 12.24
CA PHE A 164 -6.47 -6.40 11.41
C PHE A 164 -6.34 -4.89 11.62
N CYS A 165 -5.11 -4.39 11.73
CA CYS A 165 -4.83 -2.95 11.66
C CYS A 165 -3.49 -2.67 10.99
N ARG A 166 -3.39 -1.50 10.35
CA ARG A 166 -2.16 -1.04 9.71
C ARG A 166 -1.13 -0.59 10.75
N PRO A 167 0.18 -0.80 10.53
CA PRO A 167 1.24 -0.33 11.43
C PRO A 167 1.21 1.18 11.69
N GLU A 168 0.91 1.98 10.67
CA GLU A 168 0.84 3.44 10.73
C GLU A 168 -0.40 3.95 11.49
N SER A 169 -1.43 3.13 11.63
CA SER A 169 -2.62 3.48 12.40
C SER A 169 -2.38 3.42 13.91
N ILE A 170 -1.41 2.62 14.35
CA ILE A 170 -1.10 2.44 15.77
C ILE A 170 -0.45 3.70 16.35
N LYS A 171 -0.96 4.18 17.50
CA LYS A 171 -0.41 5.36 18.17
C LYS A 171 0.40 4.96 19.39
N ILE A 172 1.57 5.58 19.52
CA ILE A 172 2.51 5.33 20.61
C ILE A 172 2.47 6.49 21.59
N ASN A 173 2.37 6.18 22.90
CA ASN A 173 2.30 7.15 24.00
C ASN A 173 1.33 8.32 23.76
N PRO A 174 0.08 8.08 23.32
CA PRO A 174 -0.85 9.15 23.00
C PRO A 174 -1.26 9.92 24.26
N ILE A 175 -1.34 11.25 24.16
CA ILE A 175 -1.65 12.16 25.29
C ILE A 175 -3.11 12.05 25.73
N GLN A 176 -4.02 11.63 24.86
CA GLN A 176 -5.48 11.71 25.07
C GLN A 176 -6.25 10.53 24.48
N ASN A 177 -5.97 9.30 24.85
CA ASN A 177 -6.86 8.20 24.48
C ASN A 177 -7.18 7.33 25.69
N LYS A 178 -8.50 7.14 25.98
CA LYS A 178 -8.96 6.30 27.07
C LYS A 178 -9.34 4.87 26.62
N HIS A 179 -9.52 4.67 25.31
CA HIS A 179 -10.00 3.41 24.77
C HIS A 179 -8.91 2.69 23.96
N ASN A 180 -8.91 1.37 24.01
CA ASN A 180 -7.95 0.51 23.31
C ASN A 180 -6.48 0.86 23.59
N GLN A 181 -6.19 1.32 24.80
CA GLN A 181 -4.84 1.64 25.23
C GLN A 181 -4.28 0.51 26.09
N TYR A 182 -3.13 0.00 25.69
CA TYR A 182 -2.49 -1.14 26.32
C TYR A 182 -1.01 -0.86 26.60
N ASP A 183 -0.49 -1.46 27.65
CA ASP A 183 0.94 -1.46 27.93
C ASP A 183 1.62 -2.51 27.02
N ALA A 184 2.79 -2.16 26.48
CA ALA A 184 3.52 -2.96 25.51
C ALA A 184 5.03 -2.91 25.77
N ASN A 185 5.70 -4.01 25.47
CA ASN A 185 7.15 -4.16 25.54
C ASN A 185 7.76 -4.10 24.14
N ILE A 186 8.67 -3.16 23.93
CA ILE A 186 9.41 -3.03 22.68
C ILE A 186 10.40 -4.18 22.56
N GLN A 187 10.36 -4.88 21.44
CA GLN A 187 11.29 -5.96 21.11
C GLN A 187 12.41 -5.49 20.19
N ASN A 188 12.08 -4.64 19.24
CA ASN A 188 13.03 -4.11 18.26
C ASN A 188 12.55 -2.80 17.66
N VAL A 189 13.49 -1.94 17.22
CA VAL A 189 13.21 -0.75 16.42
C VAL A 189 14.19 -0.71 15.25
N VAL A 190 13.66 -0.59 14.06
CA VAL A 190 14.44 -0.45 12.82
C VAL A 190 14.27 0.97 12.29
N PHE A 191 15.36 1.70 12.22
CA PHE A 191 15.39 3.05 11.66
C PHE A 191 15.50 3.01 10.12
N LEU A 192 14.59 3.70 9.44
CA LEU A 192 14.50 3.77 7.97
C LEU A 192 14.60 5.21 7.43
N GLY A 193 15.32 6.08 8.14
CA GLY A 193 15.46 7.49 7.78
C GLY A 193 14.34 8.34 8.38
N SER A 194 13.35 8.74 7.60
CA SER A 194 12.23 9.57 8.08
C SER A 194 11.25 8.84 9.01
N ARG A 195 11.26 7.52 9.00
CA ARG A 195 10.36 6.66 9.79
C ARG A 195 11.11 5.52 10.46
N CYS A 196 10.47 4.95 11.46
CA CYS A 196 10.94 3.75 12.15
C CYS A 196 9.85 2.69 12.19
N ILE A 197 10.25 1.43 12.08
CA ILE A 197 9.36 0.30 12.35
C ILE A 197 9.67 -0.23 13.75
N MET A 198 8.72 -0.07 14.65
CA MET A 198 8.82 -0.58 16.00
C MET A 198 8.07 -1.91 16.10
N LYS A 199 8.75 -2.95 16.58
CA LYS A 199 8.15 -4.25 16.90
C LYS A 199 7.97 -4.35 18.40
N PHE A 200 6.79 -4.76 18.83
CA PHE A 200 6.42 -4.84 20.24
C PHE A 200 5.41 -5.97 20.50
N GLU A 201 5.31 -6.35 21.76
CA GLU A 201 4.27 -7.25 22.26
C GLU A 201 3.42 -6.55 23.30
N LEU A 202 2.11 -6.78 23.27
CA LEU A 202 1.19 -6.30 24.31
C LEU A 202 1.36 -7.16 25.57
N ASP A 203 1.40 -6.55 26.76
CA ASP A 203 1.60 -7.26 28.03
C ASP A 203 0.56 -8.36 28.28
N HIS A 204 -0.67 -8.15 27.78
CA HIS A 204 -1.79 -9.08 27.94
C HIS A 204 -1.96 -10.06 26.76
N LEU A 205 -1.07 -10.01 25.75
CA LEU A 205 -1.09 -10.88 24.58
C LEU A 205 0.34 -11.34 24.23
N PRO A 206 1.02 -12.09 25.10
CA PRO A 206 2.39 -12.54 24.85
C PRO A 206 2.47 -13.47 23.64
N GLY A 207 3.62 -13.45 22.94
CA GLY A 207 3.84 -14.27 21.76
C GLY A 207 3.23 -13.71 20.46
N HIS A 208 2.54 -12.57 20.50
CA HIS A 208 2.02 -11.89 19.32
C HIS A 208 2.82 -10.63 19.06
N LEU A 209 3.74 -10.72 18.09
CA LEU A 209 4.58 -9.61 17.70
C LEU A 209 3.83 -8.68 16.76
N LEU A 210 3.62 -7.45 17.20
CA LEU A 210 2.97 -6.38 16.43
C LEU A 210 3.99 -5.36 15.93
N GLN A 211 3.61 -4.56 14.94
CA GLN A 211 4.44 -3.53 14.35
C GLN A 211 3.69 -2.19 14.36
N ALA A 212 4.38 -1.13 14.73
CA ALA A 212 3.94 0.25 14.52
C ALA A 212 4.94 0.97 13.61
N GLU A 213 4.42 1.80 12.71
CA GLU A 213 5.23 2.75 11.96
C GLU A 213 5.13 4.10 12.66
N ILE A 214 6.29 4.63 13.09
CA ILE A 214 6.40 5.90 13.80
C ILE A 214 7.37 6.82 13.08
N SER A 215 7.24 8.12 13.27
CA SER A 215 8.22 9.07 12.78
C SER A 215 9.54 8.95 13.55
N ALA A 216 10.65 9.34 12.92
CA ALA A 216 11.94 9.40 13.61
C ALA A 216 11.92 10.35 14.83
N ALA A 217 11.07 11.38 14.80
CA ALA A 217 10.90 12.32 15.92
C ALA A 217 10.21 11.67 17.13
N GLU A 218 9.20 10.81 16.90
CA GLU A 218 8.51 10.10 17.97
C GLU A 218 9.42 9.10 18.68
N LEU A 219 10.41 8.54 17.97
CA LEU A 219 11.37 7.61 18.57
C LEU A 219 12.12 8.22 19.78
N HIS A 220 12.45 9.52 19.74
CA HIS A 220 13.13 10.20 20.82
C HIS A 220 12.29 10.31 22.12
N SER A 221 10.97 10.19 22.03
CA SER A 221 10.07 10.20 23.18
C SER A 221 9.96 8.84 23.88
N ILE A 222 10.53 7.80 23.31
CA ILE A 222 10.44 6.44 23.82
C ILE A 222 11.58 6.17 24.80
N GLN A 223 11.23 5.88 26.05
CA GLN A 223 12.19 5.57 27.13
C GLN A 223 11.92 4.16 27.69
N ASN A 224 12.99 3.48 28.12
CA ASN A 224 12.94 2.25 28.95
C ASN A 224 12.31 1.00 28.33
N GLY A 225 12.20 0.89 27.01
CA GLY A 225 11.71 -0.34 26.34
C GLY A 225 10.22 -0.65 26.55
N LYS A 226 9.48 0.22 27.28
CA LYS A 226 8.03 0.13 27.49
C LYS A 226 7.30 1.32 26.91
N VAL A 227 6.13 1.07 26.35
CA VAL A 227 5.29 2.10 25.74
C VAL A 227 3.81 1.82 26.01
N LYS A 228 3.00 2.87 25.93
CA LYS A 228 1.55 2.72 25.79
C LYS A 228 1.18 2.73 24.31
N VAL A 229 0.44 1.72 23.90
CA VAL A 229 0.00 1.54 22.51
C VAL A 229 -1.50 1.70 22.45
N THR A 230 -1.99 2.50 21.50
CA THR A 230 -3.41 2.60 21.21
C THR A 230 -3.71 1.99 19.86
N LEU A 231 -4.71 1.11 19.82
CA LEU A 231 -5.31 0.55 18.62
C LEU A 231 -6.62 1.30 18.33
N PRO A 232 -6.64 2.29 17.41
CA PRO A 232 -7.83 3.10 17.19
C PRO A 232 -9.01 2.26 16.68
N ALA A 233 -10.16 2.36 17.33
CA ALA A 233 -11.33 1.52 17.02
C ALA A 233 -11.86 1.66 15.58
N ASN A 234 -11.66 2.82 14.97
CA ASN A 234 -12.04 3.10 13.58
C ASN A 234 -11.08 2.48 12.55
N GLU A 235 -9.90 2.06 12.97
CA GLU A 235 -8.84 1.46 12.14
C GLU A 235 -8.76 -0.06 12.30
N LEU A 236 -9.64 -0.64 13.13
CA LEU A 236 -9.70 -2.08 13.36
C LEU A 236 -10.70 -2.73 12.40
N HIS A 237 -10.19 -3.59 11.52
CA HIS A 237 -11.01 -4.41 10.61
C HIS A 237 -11.17 -5.80 11.19
N ILE A 238 -12.36 -6.38 11.02
CA ILE A 238 -12.71 -7.68 11.58
C ILE A 238 -12.84 -8.67 10.44
N PHE A 239 -12.15 -9.79 10.60
CA PHE A 239 -12.24 -10.92 9.68
C PHE A 239 -12.58 -12.20 10.48
N ALA A 240 -13.44 -13.02 9.88
CA ALA A 240 -13.85 -14.31 10.44
C ALA A 240 -12.77 -15.39 10.26
#